data_770750ab33797f994e7ed5e5e7716da8
#
_entry.id   770750ab33797f994e7ed5e5e7716da8
#
_cell.length_a   1.000
_cell.length_b   1.000
_cell.length_c   1.000
_cell.angle_alpha   90.00
_cell.angle_beta   90.00
_cell.angle_gamma   90.00
#
_symmetry.space_group_name_H-M   'P 1'
#
loop_
_entity.id
_entity.type
_entity.pdbx_description
1 polymer ?
#
loop_
_entity_poly.entity_id
_entity_poly.type
_entity_poly.pdbx_seq_one_letter_code
_entity_poly.pdbx_strand_id
1 'polypeptide(L)'
;MDKSKNGVIYLSFGSALKGSLMTEENRKLLLNALGRFKQYDVIWKWETEEMPDKPENVMLSKWLPQQEILGHPNLKVFITHAGQSSFQETLCHQKPVVAIPISGDQPNNAAEVERLGFGISQPWLSLDEDELYNALDKVLHDPKYTEAAKRVGSTLNDQFEQNN
;
A
#
# COMPACT_ATOMS: atom_id res chain seq x y z
N MET A 1 0.33 -15.62 -3.60
CA MET A 1 -0.63 -14.70 -4.24
C MET A 1 -1.61 -15.42 -5.18
N ASP A 2 -1.17 -16.38 -5.97
CA ASP A 2 -2.03 -17.07 -6.96
C ASP A 2 -3.23 -17.79 -6.36
N LYS A 3 -3.13 -18.24 -5.11
CA LYS A 3 -4.20 -18.98 -4.41
C LYS A 3 -5.15 -18.06 -3.63
N SER A 4 -4.90 -16.75 -3.61
CA SER A 4 -5.74 -15.80 -2.88
C SER A 4 -7.06 -15.58 -3.63
N LYS A 5 -8.17 -15.97 -3.02
CA LYS A 5 -9.50 -15.95 -3.67
C LYS A 5 -10.05 -14.52 -3.82
N ASN A 6 -9.84 -13.66 -2.83
CA ASN A 6 -10.41 -12.31 -2.79
C ASN A 6 -9.39 -11.23 -3.14
N GLY A 7 -8.11 -11.56 -3.12
CA GLY A 7 -7.03 -10.67 -3.44
C GLY A 7 -6.06 -10.45 -2.29
N VAL A 8 -5.04 -9.65 -2.57
CA VAL A 8 -3.91 -9.40 -1.67
C VAL A 8 -3.79 -7.90 -1.40
N ILE A 9 -3.53 -7.57 -0.14
CA ILE A 9 -3.13 -6.24 0.32
C ILE A 9 -1.63 -6.30 0.59
N TYR A 10 -0.86 -5.39 0.00
CA TYR A 10 0.58 -5.31 0.22
C TYR A 10 0.92 -4.07 1.03
N LEU A 11 1.71 -4.24 2.09
CA LEU A 11 2.20 -3.16 2.96
C LEU A 11 3.72 -3.11 2.93
N SER A 12 4.26 -1.97 2.52
CA SER A 12 5.69 -1.71 2.60
C SER A 12 5.96 -0.21 2.79
N PHE A 13 6.77 0.11 3.77
CA PHE A 13 7.29 1.47 3.99
C PHE A 13 8.71 1.62 3.43
N GLY A 14 9.15 0.70 2.59
CA GLY A 14 10.49 0.71 2.01
C GLY A 14 11.57 0.65 3.08
N SER A 15 12.66 1.37 2.85
CA SER A 15 13.74 1.54 3.83
C SER A 15 13.56 2.76 4.75
N ALA A 16 12.52 3.57 4.52
CA ALA A 16 12.29 4.82 5.24
C ALA A 16 11.89 4.62 6.69
N LEU A 17 11.19 3.52 6.99
CA LEU A 17 10.75 3.19 8.34
C LEU A 17 11.50 1.96 8.84
N LYS A 18 12.58 2.18 9.55
CA LYS A 18 13.23 1.12 10.33
C LYS A 18 12.41 0.85 11.58
N GLY A 19 12.49 -0.37 12.13
CA GLY A 19 11.73 -0.76 13.32
C GLY A 19 11.88 0.19 14.50
N SER A 20 13.00 0.93 14.59
CA SER A 20 13.23 1.96 15.61
C SER A 20 12.30 3.17 15.51
N LEU A 21 11.67 3.41 14.34
CA LEU A 21 10.74 4.52 14.13
C LEU A 21 9.26 4.07 14.17
N MET A 22 9.03 2.78 14.09
CA MET A 22 7.70 2.18 14.25
C MET A 22 7.42 1.99 15.74
N THR A 23 6.51 2.80 16.29
CA THR A 23 6.08 2.60 17.67
C THR A 23 5.26 1.32 17.81
N GLU A 24 5.29 0.72 18.99
CA GLU A 24 4.47 -0.47 19.30
C GLU A 24 2.98 -0.18 19.10
N GLU A 25 2.53 1.01 19.45
CA GLU A 25 1.17 1.48 19.25
C GLU A 25 0.76 1.48 17.78
N ASN A 26 1.58 2.08 16.92
CA ASN A 26 1.30 2.14 15.48
C ASN A 26 1.39 0.75 14.83
N ARG A 27 2.33 -0.07 15.25
CA ARG A 27 2.45 -1.45 14.78
C ARG A 27 1.17 -2.26 15.08
N LYS A 28 0.67 -2.17 16.30
CA LYS A 28 -0.57 -2.84 16.71
C LYS A 28 -1.79 -2.29 15.98
N LEU A 29 -1.84 -0.98 15.79
CA LEU A 29 -2.92 -0.33 15.05
C LEU A 29 -2.99 -0.84 13.61
N LEU A 30 -1.85 -0.93 12.94
CA LEU A 30 -1.76 -1.48 11.57
C LEU A 30 -2.21 -2.94 11.54
N LEU A 31 -1.73 -3.76 12.48
CA LEU A 31 -2.12 -5.16 12.58
C LEU A 31 -3.62 -5.33 12.80
N ASN A 32 -4.19 -4.55 13.70
CA ASN A 32 -5.61 -4.64 14.04
C ASN A 32 -6.47 -4.25 12.84
N ALA A 33 -6.13 -3.17 12.15
CA ALA A 33 -6.84 -2.76 10.94
C ALA A 33 -6.75 -3.82 9.84
N LEU A 34 -5.56 -4.34 9.57
CA LEU A 34 -5.33 -5.37 8.55
C LEU A 34 -5.99 -6.70 8.89
N GLY A 35 -5.99 -7.08 10.15
CA GLY A 35 -6.63 -8.31 10.63
C GLY A 35 -8.16 -8.32 10.47
N ARG A 36 -8.79 -7.16 10.32
CA ARG A 36 -10.22 -7.03 10.05
C ARG A 36 -10.60 -7.48 8.64
N PHE A 37 -9.65 -7.50 7.70
CA PHE A 37 -9.85 -7.96 6.32
C PHE A 37 -9.60 -9.46 6.19
N LYS A 38 -10.34 -10.27 6.93
CA LYS A 38 -10.14 -11.72 7.05
C LYS A 38 -10.23 -12.48 5.72
N GLN A 39 -10.92 -11.91 4.74
CA GLN A 39 -11.10 -12.53 3.42
C GLN A 39 -9.92 -12.21 2.47
N TYR A 40 -9.04 -11.31 2.85
CA TYR A 40 -7.87 -10.91 2.07
C TYR A 40 -6.60 -11.46 2.70
N ASP A 41 -5.65 -11.84 1.86
CA ASP A 41 -4.29 -12.10 2.30
C ASP A 41 -3.52 -10.79 2.35
N VAL A 42 -2.78 -10.58 3.42
CA VAL A 42 -1.94 -9.40 3.61
C VAL A 42 -0.48 -9.81 3.59
N ILE A 43 0.33 -9.12 2.78
CA ILE A 43 1.77 -9.29 2.77
C ILE A 43 2.39 -8.01 3.31
N TRP A 44 3.14 -8.12 4.38
CA TRP A 44 3.81 -6.99 5.02
C TRP A 44 5.32 -7.20 4.99
N LYS A 45 6.02 -6.28 4.33
CA LYS A 45 7.48 -6.24 4.38
C LYS A 45 7.94 -5.75 5.75
N TRP A 46 8.49 -6.65 6.54
CA TRP A 46 8.92 -6.43 7.92
C TRP A 46 10.32 -6.96 8.16
N GLU A 47 11.01 -6.44 9.18
CA GLU A 47 12.41 -6.76 9.50
C GLU A 47 12.63 -8.23 9.91
N THR A 48 11.60 -8.87 10.46
CA THR A 48 11.62 -10.26 10.87
C THR A 48 10.43 -11.01 10.32
N GLU A 49 10.51 -12.34 10.31
CA GLU A 49 9.39 -13.21 9.90
C GLU A 49 8.43 -13.51 11.06
N GLU A 50 8.73 -12.96 12.24
CA GLU A 50 7.99 -13.22 13.47
C GLU A 50 7.38 -11.94 14.04
N MET A 51 6.13 -12.04 14.46
CA MET A 51 5.38 -11.01 15.16
C MET A 51 4.34 -11.72 16.02
N PRO A 52 4.47 -11.71 17.38
CA PRO A 52 3.68 -12.60 18.25
C PRO A 52 2.16 -12.41 18.16
N ASP A 53 1.71 -11.19 17.90
CA ASP A 53 0.30 -10.83 17.82
C ASP A 53 -0.24 -10.76 16.38
N LYS A 54 0.47 -11.38 15.43
CA LYS A 54 0.13 -11.37 14.01
C LYS A 54 -1.18 -12.12 13.73
N PRO A 55 -2.17 -11.48 13.04
CA PRO A 55 -3.35 -12.19 12.57
C PRO A 55 -3.00 -13.26 11.52
N GLU A 56 -3.86 -14.26 11.37
CA GLU A 56 -3.63 -15.36 10.43
C GLU A 56 -3.55 -14.94 8.96
N ASN A 57 -4.30 -13.88 8.59
CA ASN A 57 -4.30 -13.38 7.23
C ASN A 57 -3.08 -12.53 6.86
N VAL A 58 -2.20 -12.23 7.81
CA VAL A 58 -1.00 -11.43 7.60
C VAL A 58 0.24 -12.31 7.49
N MET A 59 0.98 -12.16 6.41
CA MET A 59 2.27 -12.78 6.17
C MET A 59 3.37 -11.74 6.26
N LEU A 60 4.45 -12.04 6.97
CA LEU A 60 5.61 -11.17 7.10
C LEU A 60 6.77 -11.70 6.26
N SER A 61 7.53 -10.79 5.64
CA SER A 61 8.76 -11.14 4.95
C SER A 61 9.76 -10.00 5.01
N LYS A 62 11.04 -10.33 5.17
CA LYS A 62 12.14 -9.35 5.18
C LYS A 62 12.44 -8.79 3.81
N TRP A 63 12.31 -9.61 2.78
CA TRP A 63 12.57 -9.26 1.40
C TRP A 63 11.45 -9.75 0.50
N LEU A 64 11.00 -8.88 -0.38
CA LEU A 64 9.91 -9.15 -1.30
C LEU A 64 10.21 -8.55 -2.68
N PRO A 65 9.92 -9.28 -3.77
CA PRO A 65 10.06 -8.75 -5.12
C PRO A 65 8.93 -7.76 -5.42
N GLN A 66 9.10 -6.50 -5.03
CA GLN A 66 8.04 -5.48 -5.06
C GLN A 66 7.43 -5.29 -6.45
N GLN A 67 8.25 -5.26 -7.50
CA GLN A 67 7.77 -5.11 -8.88
C GLN A 67 6.83 -6.25 -9.29
N GLU A 68 7.18 -7.47 -8.94
CA GLU A 68 6.37 -8.66 -9.24
C GLU A 68 5.07 -8.67 -8.44
N ILE A 69 5.13 -8.24 -7.17
CA ILE A 69 3.94 -8.13 -6.32
C ILE A 69 2.99 -7.08 -6.87
N LEU A 70 3.49 -5.89 -7.20
CA LEU A 70 2.67 -4.81 -7.76
C LEU A 70 2.08 -5.19 -9.12
N GLY A 71 2.80 -5.94 -9.91
CA GLY A 71 2.32 -6.43 -11.21
C GLY A 71 1.36 -7.61 -11.15
N HIS A 72 1.18 -8.23 -9.99
CA HIS A 72 0.34 -9.41 -9.87
C HIS A 72 -1.16 -9.09 -9.99
N PRO A 73 -1.95 -9.88 -10.77
CA PRO A 73 -3.38 -9.62 -10.95
C PRO A 73 -4.21 -9.63 -9.67
N ASN A 74 -3.78 -10.39 -8.66
CA ASN A 74 -4.47 -10.50 -7.38
C ASN A 74 -4.12 -9.39 -6.38
N LEU A 75 -3.14 -8.53 -6.68
CA LEU A 75 -2.87 -7.38 -5.82
C LEU A 75 -3.98 -6.34 -6.01
N LYS A 76 -4.65 -5.99 -4.92
CA LYS A 76 -5.81 -5.09 -4.93
C LYS A 76 -5.48 -3.69 -4.43
N VAL A 77 -4.60 -3.57 -3.43
CA VAL A 77 -4.19 -2.28 -2.90
C VAL A 77 -2.77 -2.35 -2.34
N PHE A 78 -2.03 -1.26 -2.49
CA PHE A 78 -0.72 -1.08 -1.90
C PHE A 78 -0.79 -0.03 -0.79
N ILE A 79 -0.40 -0.40 0.43
CA ILE A 79 -0.22 0.55 1.53
C ILE A 79 1.24 0.95 1.53
N THR A 80 1.51 2.23 1.31
CA THR A 80 2.85 2.75 1.08
C THR A 80 3.10 4.06 1.82
N HIS A 81 4.36 4.35 2.12
CA HIS A 81 4.76 5.67 2.63
C HIS A 81 4.79 6.76 1.53
N ALA A 82 4.56 6.39 0.28
CA ALA A 82 4.55 7.26 -0.90
C ALA A 82 5.92 7.89 -1.22
N GLY A 83 7.00 7.16 -1.00
CA GLY A 83 8.33 7.53 -1.51
C GLY A 83 8.35 7.56 -3.03
N GLN A 84 9.26 8.33 -3.63
CA GLN A 84 9.28 8.60 -5.08
C GLN A 84 9.31 7.30 -5.91
N SER A 85 10.17 6.35 -5.56
CA SER A 85 10.27 5.07 -6.29
C SER A 85 8.96 4.27 -6.21
N SER A 86 8.40 4.13 -5.02
CA SER A 86 7.14 3.41 -4.83
C SER A 86 5.97 4.08 -5.53
N PHE A 87 5.94 5.41 -5.55
CA PHE A 87 4.93 6.19 -6.26
C PHE A 87 4.96 5.90 -7.77
N GLN A 88 6.15 5.92 -8.38
CA GLN A 88 6.33 5.62 -9.79
C GLN A 88 5.99 4.15 -10.12
N GLU A 89 6.47 3.21 -9.32
CA GLU A 89 6.19 1.79 -9.49
C GLU A 89 4.68 1.51 -9.42
N THR A 90 3.99 2.13 -8.49
CA THR A 90 2.55 2.00 -8.33
C THR A 90 1.79 2.44 -9.58
N LEU A 91 2.18 3.57 -10.15
CA LEU A 91 1.57 4.07 -11.39
C LEU A 91 1.88 3.18 -12.59
N CYS A 92 3.12 2.70 -12.72
CA CYS A 92 3.49 1.77 -13.79
C CYS A 92 2.63 0.49 -13.77
N HIS A 93 2.34 -0.02 -12.59
CA HIS A 93 1.53 -1.23 -12.41
C HIS A 93 0.02 -0.94 -12.26
N GLN A 94 -0.37 0.32 -12.29
CA GLN A 94 -1.79 0.74 -12.29
C GLN A 94 -2.58 0.22 -11.08
N LYS A 95 -1.97 0.32 -9.89
CA LYS A 95 -2.60 -0.14 -8.65
C LYS A 95 -3.04 1.03 -7.77
N PRO A 96 -4.21 0.93 -7.13
CA PRO A 96 -4.63 1.93 -6.16
C PRO A 96 -3.86 1.80 -4.86
N VAL A 97 -3.77 2.89 -4.10
CA VAL A 97 -2.97 2.94 -2.87
C VAL A 97 -3.72 3.54 -1.69
N VAL A 98 -3.29 3.16 -0.49
CA VAL A 98 -3.48 3.95 0.73
C VAL A 98 -2.10 4.47 1.12
N ALA A 99 -1.92 5.79 1.09
CA ALA A 99 -0.66 6.43 1.39
C ALA A 99 -0.61 6.86 2.85
N ILE A 100 0.50 6.51 3.53
CA ILE A 100 0.77 6.93 4.91
C ILE A 100 2.13 7.63 4.90
N PRO A 101 2.16 8.93 4.53
CA PRO A 101 3.43 9.66 4.42
C PRO A 101 4.06 9.89 5.78
N ILE A 102 5.38 9.73 5.87
CA ILE A 102 6.14 9.84 7.12
C ILE A 102 7.04 11.08 7.12
N SER A 103 7.82 11.28 6.05
CA SER A 103 8.79 12.37 5.98
C SER A 103 9.23 12.66 4.53
N GLY A 104 10.06 13.69 4.35
CA GLY A 104 10.68 14.03 3.07
C GLY A 104 9.68 14.46 2.00
N ASP A 105 9.78 13.87 0.81
CA ASP A 105 8.89 14.11 -0.33
C ASP A 105 7.54 13.37 -0.22
N GLN A 106 7.39 12.51 0.76
CA GLN A 106 6.24 11.62 0.90
C GLN A 106 4.91 12.36 1.07
N PRO A 107 4.79 13.44 1.89
CA PRO A 107 3.54 14.18 1.99
C PRO A 107 3.08 14.79 0.66
N ASN A 108 4.00 15.29 -0.16
CA ASN A 108 3.68 15.83 -1.48
C ASN A 108 3.18 14.73 -2.42
N ASN A 109 3.85 13.58 -2.43
CA ASN A 109 3.44 12.43 -3.23
C ASN A 109 2.08 11.88 -2.79
N ALA A 110 1.81 11.83 -1.49
CA ALA A 110 0.51 11.43 -0.96
C ALA A 110 -0.61 12.40 -1.37
N ALA A 111 -0.34 13.69 -1.38
CA ALA A 111 -1.27 14.69 -1.88
C ALA A 111 -1.58 14.48 -3.38
N GLU A 112 -0.58 14.13 -4.19
CA GLU A 112 -0.76 13.79 -5.60
C GLU A 112 -1.61 12.53 -5.79
N VAL A 113 -1.45 11.52 -4.95
CA VAL A 113 -2.31 10.32 -4.95
C VAL A 113 -3.79 10.71 -4.85
N GLU A 114 -4.12 11.59 -3.91
CA GLU A 114 -5.50 12.07 -3.72
C GLU A 114 -5.96 12.97 -4.87
N ARG A 115 -5.12 13.89 -5.33
CA ARG A 115 -5.42 14.78 -6.44
C ARG A 115 -5.72 13.99 -7.73
N LEU A 116 -4.94 12.96 -8.01
CA LEU A 116 -5.12 12.11 -9.18
C LEU A 116 -6.22 11.07 -9.00
N GLY A 117 -6.67 10.85 -7.76
CA GLY A 117 -7.85 10.04 -7.45
C GLY A 117 -7.60 8.53 -7.34
N PHE A 118 -6.35 8.07 -7.31
CA PHE A 118 -6.06 6.63 -7.26
C PHE A 118 -5.78 6.09 -5.85
N GLY A 119 -6.05 6.89 -4.82
CA GLY A 119 -5.91 6.44 -3.44
C GLY A 119 -6.34 7.46 -2.40
N ILE A 120 -6.13 7.10 -1.14
CA ILE A 120 -6.46 7.90 0.03
C ILE A 120 -5.20 8.03 0.88
N SER A 121 -4.95 9.23 1.43
CA SER A 121 -3.86 9.49 2.36
C SER A 121 -4.35 9.44 3.81
N GLN A 122 -3.54 8.85 4.69
CA GLN A 122 -3.77 8.81 6.13
C GLN A 122 -2.57 9.40 6.86
N PRO A 123 -2.78 10.24 7.89
CA PRO A 123 -1.68 10.86 8.61
C PRO A 123 -0.97 9.85 9.54
N TRP A 124 0.38 9.82 9.49
CA TRP A 124 1.18 8.94 10.34
C TRP A 124 1.10 9.32 11.82
N LEU A 125 1.20 10.62 12.14
CA LEU A 125 1.26 11.11 13.51
C LEU A 125 -0.08 10.97 14.27
N SER A 126 -1.18 10.94 13.55
CA SER A 126 -2.53 10.80 14.12
C SER A 126 -3.28 9.59 13.51
N LEU A 127 -2.54 8.53 13.23
CA LEU A 127 -3.11 7.33 12.64
C LEU A 127 -4.16 6.71 13.57
N ASP A 128 -5.31 6.37 13.00
CA ASP A 128 -6.47 5.80 13.69
C ASP A 128 -6.89 4.50 13.02
N GLU A 129 -7.19 3.48 13.82
CA GLU A 129 -7.52 2.15 13.31
C GLU A 129 -8.78 2.17 12.43
N ASP A 130 -9.86 2.82 12.89
CA ASP A 130 -11.11 2.84 12.14
C ASP A 130 -11.02 3.67 10.87
N GLU A 131 -10.32 4.80 10.93
CA GLU A 131 -10.07 5.63 9.73
C GLU A 131 -9.23 4.88 8.70
N LEU A 132 -8.19 4.17 9.12
CA LEU A 132 -7.38 3.34 8.25
C LEU A 132 -8.19 2.19 7.65
N TYR A 133 -8.99 1.51 8.47
CA TYR A 133 -9.89 0.46 7.99
C TYR A 133 -10.85 1.00 6.93
N ASN A 134 -11.48 2.14 7.19
CA ASN A 134 -12.43 2.75 6.26
C ASN A 134 -11.77 3.19 4.96
N ALA A 135 -10.55 3.74 5.02
CA ALA A 135 -9.80 4.11 3.83
C ALA A 135 -9.48 2.89 2.96
N LEU A 136 -9.01 1.80 3.58
CA LEU A 136 -8.74 0.53 2.88
C LEU A 136 -10.01 -0.05 2.28
N ASP A 137 -11.09 -0.06 3.03
CA ASP A 137 -12.39 -0.58 2.57
C ASP A 137 -12.89 0.18 1.34
N LYS A 138 -12.79 1.50 1.34
CA LYS A 138 -13.16 2.33 0.17
C LYS A 138 -12.29 2.00 -1.04
N VAL A 139 -10.99 1.97 -0.87
CA VAL A 139 -10.06 1.72 -2.00
C VAL A 139 -10.26 0.31 -2.56
N LEU A 140 -10.56 -0.68 -1.72
CA LEU A 140 -10.82 -2.06 -2.15
C LEU A 140 -12.14 -2.20 -2.92
N HIS A 141 -13.19 -1.50 -2.51
CA HIS A 141 -14.55 -1.75 -2.99
C HIS A 141 -15.14 -0.67 -3.90
N ASP A 142 -14.58 0.54 -3.91
CA ASP A 142 -15.01 1.59 -4.83
C ASP A 142 -14.14 1.53 -6.11
N PRO A 143 -14.72 1.16 -7.26
CA PRO A 143 -13.95 0.99 -8.49
C PRO A 143 -13.29 2.27 -9.01
N LYS A 144 -13.70 3.44 -8.55
CA LYS A 144 -13.11 4.72 -9.00
C LYS A 144 -11.61 4.82 -8.77
N TYR A 145 -11.10 4.22 -7.69
CA TYR A 145 -9.66 4.25 -7.37
C TYR A 145 -8.83 3.41 -8.33
N THR A 146 -9.29 2.20 -8.63
CA THR A 146 -8.66 1.34 -9.64
C THR A 146 -8.74 1.95 -11.02
N GLU A 147 -9.88 2.52 -11.39
CA GLU A 147 -10.07 3.20 -12.68
C GLU A 147 -9.13 4.40 -12.82
N ALA A 148 -8.99 5.20 -11.76
CA ALA A 148 -8.05 6.32 -11.74
C ALA A 148 -6.60 5.84 -11.87
N ALA A 149 -6.21 4.77 -11.15
CA ALA A 149 -4.87 4.19 -11.24
C ALA A 149 -4.55 3.73 -12.67
N LYS A 150 -5.50 3.09 -13.34
CA LYS A 150 -5.36 2.67 -14.74
C LYS A 150 -5.22 3.86 -15.68
N ARG A 151 -6.05 4.88 -15.51
CA ARG A 151 -6.02 6.10 -16.36
C ARG A 151 -4.69 6.83 -16.23
N VAL A 152 -4.25 7.11 -15.01
CA VAL A 152 -3.00 7.84 -14.74
C VAL A 152 -1.80 7.00 -15.16
N GLY A 153 -1.78 5.72 -14.82
CA GLY A 153 -0.71 4.80 -15.18
C GLY A 153 -0.57 4.61 -16.70
N SER A 154 -1.66 4.51 -17.43
CA SER A 154 -1.65 4.42 -18.89
C SER A 154 -1.04 5.66 -19.53
N THR A 155 -1.41 6.85 -19.06
CA THR A 155 -0.85 8.11 -19.56
C THR A 155 0.66 8.17 -19.32
N LEU A 156 1.12 7.74 -18.16
CA LEU A 156 2.54 7.71 -17.82
C LEU A 156 3.31 6.72 -18.71
N ASN A 157 2.78 5.53 -18.92
CA ASN A 157 3.40 4.49 -19.74
C ASN A 157 3.49 4.94 -21.21
N ASP A 158 2.45 5.56 -21.75
CA ASP A 158 2.45 6.13 -23.11
C ASP A 158 3.55 7.19 -23.28
N GLN A 159 3.76 8.03 -22.27
CA GLN A 159 4.83 9.04 -22.29
C GLN A 159 6.24 8.41 -22.31
N PHE A 160 6.43 7.31 -21.59
CA PHE A 160 7.69 6.59 -21.61
C PHE A 160 7.96 5.91 -22.97
N GLU A 161 6.94 5.35 -23.59
CA GLU A 161 7.07 4.73 -24.92
C GLU A 161 7.35 5.75 -26.03
N GLN A 162 6.80 6.96 -25.94
CA GLN A 162 7.05 8.02 -26.93
C GLN A 162 8.45 8.65 -26.83
N ASN A 163 9.10 8.54 -25.67
CA ASN A 163 10.42 9.12 -25.44
C ASN A 163 11.59 8.14 -25.63
N ASN A 164 11.33 6.90 -26.02
CA ASN A 164 12.30 5.88 -26.35
C ASN A 164 12.27 5.54 -27.85
#